data_e04105d372ed8a32097a1cc67e5eef5a
#
_entry.id   e04105d372ed8a32097a1cc67e5eef5a
#
_cell.length_a   1.000
_cell.length_b   1.000
_cell.length_c   1.000
_cell.angle_alpha   90.00
_cell.angle_beta   90.00
_cell.angle_gamma   90.00
#
_symmetry.space_group_name_H-M   'P 1'
#
loop_
_entity.id
_entity.type
_entity.pdbx_description
1 polymer ?
#
loop_
_entity_poly.entity_id
_entity_poly.type
_entity_poly.pdbx_seq_one_letter_code
_entity_poly.pdbx_strand_id
1 'polypeptide(L)'
;MEALTERQAEILRLVRELTEVSGYPPTRAEIAEKMGFRSVNAAEQHLRALEKKGAIDISTGASRGIRVRDARGSGRAGRLLELPVVGRVAAGAPILAEENVQGRYQVDPNLFTPRADYLLRVRGMSMRDAGILEGDLLAVHRTQEARSGQIVVARLGDEVTVKRLRRRGHAVQLEAENPEFSPIEVDLRRETLAIEGIAVGVIRNGKSF
;
A
#
# COMPACT_ATOMS: atom_id res chain seq x y z
N MET A 1 3.69 27.62 14.93
CA MET A 1 4.04 26.43 15.76
C MET A 1 5.25 26.79 16.60
N GLU A 2 5.19 26.47 17.88
CA GLU A 2 6.32 26.65 18.79
C GLU A 2 7.46 25.71 18.36
N ALA A 3 8.72 26.21 18.37
CA ALA A 3 9.86 25.43 17.92
C ALA A 3 10.05 24.20 18.80
N LEU A 4 10.34 23.04 18.20
CA LEU A 4 10.69 21.84 18.93
C LEU A 4 12.12 21.94 19.45
N THR A 5 12.35 21.45 20.67
CA THR A 5 13.71 21.26 21.15
C THR A 5 14.38 20.11 20.38
N GLU A 6 15.70 20.08 20.34
CA GLU A 6 16.47 19.04 19.66
C GLU A 6 16.03 17.63 20.10
N ARG A 7 15.85 17.42 21.42
CA ARG A 7 15.38 16.15 21.96
C ARG A 7 13.95 15.79 21.54
N GLN A 8 13.06 16.78 21.40
CA GLN A 8 11.71 16.58 20.89
C GLN A 8 11.71 16.21 19.40
N ALA A 9 12.59 16.85 18.61
CA ALA A 9 12.74 16.52 17.20
C ALA A 9 13.28 15.09 16.99
N GLU A 10 14.21 14.63 17.83
CA GLU A 10 14.71 13.26 17.82
C GLU A 10 13.59 12.24 18.11
N ILE A 11 12.81 12.48 19.16
CA ILE A 11 11.67 11.60 19.50
C ILE A 11 10.65 11.55 18.37
N LEU A 12 10.33 12.68 17.76
CA LEU A 12 9.39 12.75 16.65
C LEU A 12 9.89 11.96 15.43
N ARG A 13 11.19 12.04 15.13
CA ARG A 13 11.85 11.26 14.07
C ARG A 13 11.79 9.77 14.37
N LEU A 14 12.15 9.36 15.58
CA LEU A 14 12.11 7.96 16.03
C LEU A 14 10.68 7.38 15.90
N VAL A 15 9.66 8.13 16.31
CA VAL A 15 8.25 7.68 16.19
C VAL A 15 7.88 7.45 14.73
N ARG A 16 8.32 8.32 13.80
CA ARG A 16 8.09 8.15 12.36
C ARG A 16 8.78 6.90 11.83
N GLU A 17 10.08 6.75 12.07
CA GLU A 17 10.89 5.62 11.62
C GLU A 17 10.32 4.27 12.10
N LEU A 18 9.98 4.18 13.39
CA LEU A 18 9.40 2.95 13.93
C LEU A 18 8.02 2.67 13.35
N THR A 19 7.21 3.71 13.10
CA THR A 19 5.89 3.53 12.48
C THR A 19 6.01 3.09 11.01
N GLU A 20 6.97 3.62 10.27
CA GLU A 20 7.21 3.22 8.87
C GLU A 20 7.70 1.77 8.77
N VAL A 21 8.60 1.35 9.66
CA VAL A 21 9.17 -0.01 9.65
C VAL A 21 8.17 -1.07 10.13
N SER A 22 7.41 -0.79 11.19
CA SER A 22 6.52 -1.78 11.82
C SER A 22 5.07 -1.72 11.34
N GLY A 23 4.67 -0.61 10.66
CA GLY A 23 3.29 -0.37 10.23
C GLY A 23 2.36 0.14 11.34
N TYR A 24 2.85 0.30 12.58
CA TYR A 24 2.08 0.82 13.72
C TYR A 24 2.95 1.68 14.65
N PRO A 25 2.35 2.63 15.40
CA PRO A 25 3.09 3.52 16.29
C PRO A 25 3.81 2.74 17.41
N PRO A 26 5.00 3.20 17.86
CA PRO A 26 5.67 2.62 19.00
C PRO A 26 4.92 2.88 20.31
N THR A 27 5.15 2.01 21.28
CA THR A 27 4.71 2.22 22.67
C THR A 27 5.62 3.22 23.38
N ARG A 28 5.16 3.76 24.51
CA ARG A 28 5.95 4.62 25.37
C ARG A 28 7.23 3.93 25.92
N ALA A 29 7.12 2.62 26.16
CA ALA A 29 8.25 1.80 26.62
C ALA A 29 9.32 1.64 25.52
N GLU A 30 8.92 1.33 24.29
CA GLU A 30 9.81 1.24 23.13
C GLU A 30 10.52 2.57 22.85
N ILE A 31 9.82 3.70 23.01
CA ILE A 31 10.41 5.03 22.89
C ILE A 31 11.42 5.27 24.00
N ALA A 32 11.07 4.94 25.26
CA ALA A 32 11.96 5.13 26.41
C ALA A 32 13.26 4.32 26.24
N GLU A 33 13.15 3.08 25.81
CA GLU A 33 14.29 2.19 25.54
C GLU A 33 15.18 2.74 24.43
N LYS A 34 14.62 3.05 23.27
CA LYS A 34 15.36 3.54 22.10
C LYS A 34 16.03 4.89 22.33
N MET A 35 15.41 5.75 23.14
CA MET A 35 15.92 7.08 23.48
C MET A 35 16.88 7.06 24.70
N GLY A 36 17.08 5.90 25.33
CA GLY A 36 17.92 5.77 26.51
C GLY A 36 17.37 6.48 27.75
N PHE A 37 16.05 6.61 27.88
CA PHE A 37 15.43 7.22 29.05
C PHE A 37 15.48 6.28 30.28
N ARG A 38 15.68 6.85 31.47
CA ARG A 38 15.71 6.08 32.74
C ARG A 38 14.31 5.55 33.12
N SER A 39 13.24 6.07 32.55
CA SER A 39 11.86 5.65 32.86
C SER A 39 10.92 5.94 31.71
N VAL A 40 9.81 5.20 31.66
CA VAL A 40 8.69 5.44 30.70
C VAL A 40 8.05 6.82 30.94
N ASN A 41 8.06 7.31 32.19
CA ASN A 41 7.54 8.64 32.53
C ASN A 41 8.33 9.77 31.86
N ALA A 42 9.63 9.61 31.65
CA ALA A 42 10.43 10.60 30.93
C ALA A 42 9.99 10.69 29.46
N ALA A 43 9.73 9.55 28.82
CA ALA A 43 9.16 9.52 27.47
C ALA A 43 7.78 10.18 27.44
N GLU A 44 6.90 9.87 28.41
CA GLU A 44 5.55 10.46 28.52
C GLU A 44 5.59 12.00 28.60
N GLN A 45 6.51 12.57 29.43
CA GLN A 45 6.65 14.02 29.53
C GLN A 45 7.02 14.66 28.19
N HIS A 46 7.95 14.09 27.46
CA HIS A 46 8.32 14.58 26.13
C HIS A 46 7.18 14.43 25.12
N LEU A 47 6.45 13.31 25.16
CA LEU A 47 5.29 13.08 24.30
C LEU A 47 4.17 14.10 24.59
N ARG A 48 3.89 14.39 25.85
CA ARG A 48 2.91 15.42 26.22
C ARG A 48 3.34 16.82 25.78
N ALA A 49 4.63 17.13 25.87
CA ALA A 49 5.16 18.39 25.35
C ALA A 49 5.03 18.48 23.82
N LEU A 50 5.25 17.39 23.09
CA LEU A 50 5.02 17.29 21.65
C LEU A 50 3.55 17.44 21.29
N GLU A 51 2.64 16.85 22.07
CA GLU A 51 1.20 17.00 21.91
C GLU A 51 0.77 18.45 22.14
N LYS A 52 1.23 19.08 23.22
CA LYS A 52 0.96 20.50 23.52
C LYS A 52 1.44 21.43 22.40
N LYS A 53 2.57 21.11 21.76
CA LYS A 53 3.10 21.85 20.60
C LYS A 53 2.43 21.48 19.27
N GLY A 54 1.47 20.57 19.30
CA GLY A 54 0.73 20.13 18.12
C GLY A 54 1.53 19.29 17.13
N ALA A 55 2.62 18.65 17.58
CA ALA A 55 3.44 17.76 16.74
C ALA A 55 2.92 16.34 16.68
N ILE A 56 2.20 15.89 17.71
CA ILE A 56 1.55 14.57 17.78
C ILE A 56 0.17 14.68 18.41
N ASP A 57 -0.66 13.66 18.22
CA ASP A 57 -1.89 13.37 18.99
C ASP A 57 -1.67 12.12 19.83
N ILE A 58 -2.19 12.09 21.06
CA ILE A 58 -2.11 10.93 21.94
C ILE A 58 -3.54 10.47 22.28
N SER A 59 -3.89 9.26 21.83
CA SER A 59 -5.17 8.63 22.23
C SER A 59 -5.05 8.07 23.63
N THR A 60 -5.93 8.52 24.55
CA THR A 60 -6.02 8.02 25.92
C THR A 60 -6.47 6.55 25.93
N GLY A 61 -5.83 5.72 26.74
CA GLY A 61 -6.17 4.30 26.90
C GLY A 61 -5.57 3.34 25.86
N ALA A 62 -4.92 3.84 24.81
CA ALA A 62 -4.26 3.00 23.80
C ALA A 62 -2.74 2.91 24.04
N SER A 63 -2.19 1.69 24.13
CA SER A 63 -0.74 1.47 24.29
C SER A 63 0.07 1.99 23.10
N ARG A 64 -0.50 1.99 21.89
CA ARG A 64 0.07 2.48 20.63
C ARG A 64 -0.70 3.68 20.06
N GLY A 65 -1.23 4.52 20.95
CA GLY A 65 -2.10 5.66 20.60
C GLY A 65 -1.37 6.93 20.19
N ILE A 66 -0.12 6.87 19.70
CA ILE A 66 0.66 8.03 19.28
C ILE A 66 0.48 8.23 17.77
N ARG A 67 0.00 9.42 17.37
CA ARG A 67 -0.11 9.81 15.96
C ARG A 67 0.72 11.07 15.72
N VAL A 68 1.66 11.02 14.79
CA VAL A 68 2.46 12.19 14.40
C VAL A 68 1.59 13.14 13.57
N ARG A 69 1.59 14.42 13.95
CA ARG A 69 1.05 15.50 13.11
C ARG A 69 2.16 16.01 12.21
N ASP A 70 2.03 15.84 10.91
CA ASP A 70 2.98 16.42 9.98
C ASP A 70 2.83 17.94 9.97
N ALA A 71 3.93 18.65 10.24
CA ALA A 71 4.01 20.13 10.23
C ALA A 71 3.80 20.76 8.83
N ARG A 72 3.57 19.96 7.81
CA ARG A 72 3.19 20.38 6.46
C ARG A 72 1.70 20.23 6.19
N GLY A 73 0.88 20.48 7.19
CA GLY A 73 -0.57 20.50 6.97
C GLY A 73 -1.32 19.99 8.17
N SER A 74 -1.78 20.90 9.02
CA SER A 74 -3.10 20.81 9.62
C SER A 74 -4.12 20.64 8.49
N GLY A 75 -4.25 19.41 7.98
CA GLY A 75 -5.03 19.12 6.78
C GLY A 75 -4.83 17.73 6.20
N ARG A 76 -4.16 16.78 6.91
CA ARG A 76 -4.19 15.36 6.53
C ARG A 76 -5.17 14.52 7.37
N ALA A 77 -6.19 15.14 7.93
CA ALA A 77 -7.49 14.55 7.84
C ALA A 77 -7.82 14.59 6.34
N GLY A 78 -7.37 13.55 5.61
CA GLY A 78 -7.86 13.22 4.30
C GLY A 78 -7.58 14.19 3.16
N ARG A 79 -6.34 14.49 2.80
CA ARG A 79 -6.12 14.67 1.37
C ARG A 79 -6.24 13.29 0.75
N LEU A 80 -7.45 12.98 0.34
CA LEU A 80 -7.75 11.73 -0.35
C LEU A 80 -6.76 11.57 -1.51
N LEU A 81 -6.21 10.39 -1.64
CA LEU A 81 -5.38 10.03 -2.75
C LEU A 81 -6.28 9.81 -3.95
N GLU A 82 -6.04 10.52 -5.03
CA GLU A 82 -6.75 10.31 -6.27
C GLU A 82 -6.05 9.21 -7.06
N LEU A 83 -6.71 8.05 -7.19
CA LEU A 83 -6.22 6.90 -7.94
C LEU A 83 -6.93 6.82 -9.29
N PRO A 84 -6.18 6.76 -10.42
CA PRO A 84 -6.77 6.50 -11.71
C PRO A 84 -7.34 5.07 -11.76
N VAL A 85 -8.50 4.90 -12.37
CA VAL A 85 -9.11 3.61 -12.67
C VAL A 85 -8.74 3.22 -14.09
N VAL A 86 -7.88 2.21 -14.21
CA VAL A 86 -7.50 1.63 -15.49
C VAL A 86 -8.54 0.60 -15.90
N GLY A 87 -9.05 0.75 -17.10
CA GLY A 87 -10.01 -0.18 -17.69
C GLY A 87 -9.34 -1.20 -18.61
N ARG A 88 -9.66 -1.10 -19.90
CA ARG A 88 -9.02 -1.91 -20.93
C ARG A 88 -7.68 -1.27 -21.28
N VAL A 89 -6.62 -2.04 -21.25
CA VAL A 89 -5.30 -1.58 -21.68
C VAL A 89 -5.17 -1.85 -23.17
N ALA A 90 -4.89 -0.80 -23.94
CA ALA A 90 -4.62 -0.94 -25.37
C ALA A 90 -3.30 -1.67 -25.61
N ALA A 91 -3.23 -2.44 -26.70
CA ALA A 91 -2.01 -3.15 -27.10
C ALA A 91 -0.83 -2.17 -27.24
N GLY A 92 0.31 -2.50 -26.61
CA GLY A 92 1.52 -1.67 -26.68
C GLY A 92 1.50 -0.38 -25.84
N ALA A 93 0.34 0.05 -25.31
CA ALA A 93 0.25 1.27 -24.51
C ALA A 93 0.71 1.03 -23.05
N PRO A 94 1.37 2.03 -22.41
CA PRO A 94 1.62 2.00 -20.98
C PRO A 94 0.31 1.84 -20.20
N ILE A 95 0.34 1.10 -19.08
CA ILE A 95 -0.88 0.81 -18.31
C ILE A 95 -1.61 2.08 -17.83
N LEU A 96 -0.86 3.13 -17.49
CA LEU A 96 -1.38 4.42 -17.03
C LEU A 96 -1.53 5.46 -18.16
N ALA A 97 -1.55 5.04 -19.43
CA ALA A 97 -1.88 5.96 -20.53
C ALA A 97 -3.30 6.53 -20.33
N GLU A 98 -3.50 7.80 -20.64
CA GLU A 98 -4.79 8.48 -20.41
C GLU A 98 -5.96 7.78 -21.10
N GLU A 99 -5.74 7.21 -22.27
CA GLU A 99 -6.73 6.43 -23.04
C GLU A 99 -7.21 5.17 -22.30
N ASN A 100 -6.43 4.65 -21.36
CA ASN A 100 -6.78 3.50 -20.53
C ASN A 100 -7.53 3.89 -19.25
N VAL A 101 -7.53 5.19 -18.88
CA VAL A 101 -8.15 5.69 -17.66
C VAL A 101 -9.63 5.95 -17.86
N GLN A 102 -10.48 5.22 -17.12
CA GLN A 102 -11.94 5.33 -17.18
C GLN A 102 -12.53 6.30 -16.16
N GLY A 103 -11.72 6.74 -15.19
CA GLY A 103 -12.15 7.62 -14.11
C GLY A 103 -11.12 7.68 -13.00
N ARG A 104 -11.47 8.34 -11.91
CA ARG A 104 -10.59 8.51 -10.74
C ARG A 104 -11.38 8.30 -9.47
N TYR A 105 -10.77 7.66 -8.47
CA TYR A 105 -11.34 7.44 -7.14
C TYR A 105 -10.50 8.13 -6.09
N GLN A 106 -11.17 8.76 -5.15
CA GLN A 106 -10.52 9.34 -3.98
C GLN A 106 -10.56 8.33 -2.84
N VAL A 107 -9.40 7.94 -2.34
CA VAL A 107 -9.24 6.95 -1.27
C VAL A 107 -8.33 7.50 -0.17
N ASP A 108 -8.49 7.01 1.06
CA ASP A 108 -7.51 7.28 2.11
C ASP A 108 -6.14 6.70 1.69
N PRO A 109 -5.04 7.48 1.71
CA PRO A 109 -3.71 7.00 1.34
C PRO A 109 -3.21 5.83 2.20
N ASN A 110 -3.78 5.65 3.39
CA ASN A 110 -3.42 4.57 4.32
C ASN A 110 -4.31 3.32 4.17
N LEU A 111 -5.24 3.32 3.22
CA LEU A 111 -6.14 2.18 3.01
C LEU A 111 -5.39 0.91 2.57
N PHE A 112 -4.26 1.08 1.87
CA PHE A 112 -3.47 -0.03 1.35
C PHE A 112 -2.00 0.07 1.78
N THR A 113 -1.39 -1.08 2.07
CA THR A 113 0.03 -1.22 2.41
C THR A 113 0.66 -2.35 1.59
N PRO A 114 1.65 -2.08 0.71
CA PRO A 114 2.10 -0.75 0.32
C PRO A 114 1.00 0.11 -0.33
N ARG A 115 1.23 1.42 -0.42
CA ARG A 115 0.27 2.36 -1.01
C ARG A 115 -0.06 1.97 -2.45
N ALA A 116 -1.33 2.03 -2.82
CA ALA A 116 -1.75 1.85 -4.21
C ALA A 116 -1.41 3.07 -5.07
N ASP A 117 -1.06 2.84 -6.33
CA ASP A 117 -0.75 3.86 -7.32
C ASP A 117 -1.86 3.98 -8.37
N TYR A 118 -2.62 2.90 -8.59
CA TYR A 118 -3.78 2.88 -9.48
C TYR A 118 -4.77 1.77 -9.09
N LEU A 119 -5.95 1.85 -9.66
CA LEU A 119 -6.99 0.82 -9.57
C LEU A 119 -7.14 0.17 -10.94
N LEU A 120 -7.15 -1.16 -11.00
CA LEU A 120 -7.40 -1.91 -12.23
C LEU A 120 -8.80 -2.53 -12.16
N ARG A 121 -9.63 -2.27 -13.17
CA ARG A 121 -10.94 -2.92 -13.27
C ARG A 121 -10.77 -4.38 -13.69
N VAL A 122 -11.14 -5.27 -12.79
CA VAL A 122 -11.05 -6.73 -13.00
C VAL A 122 -12.06 -7.17 -14.06
N ARG A 123 -11.61 -8.04 -14.95
CA ARG A 123 -12.42 -8.71 -15.94
C ARG A 123 -12.22 -10.22 -15.86
N GLY A 124 -13.35 -10.93 -15.97
CA GLY A 124 -13.38 -12.39 -15.88
C GLY A 124 -13.19 -12.89 -14.44
N MET A 125 -13.17 -14.20 -14.31
CA MET A 125 -13.27 -14.91 -13.04
C MET A 125 -12.01 -15.71 -12.69
N SER A 126 -10.88 -15.47 -13.37
CA SER A 126 -9.66 -16.26 -13.18
C SER A 126 -9.04 -16.17 -11.78
N MET A 127 -9.45 -15.18 -10.97
CA MET A 127 -8.96 -14.95 -9.60
C MET A 127 -10.07 -15.05 -8.54
N ARG A 128 -11.17 -15.74 -8.87
CA ARG A 128 -12.37 -15.89 -8.04
C ARG A 128 -12.06 -16.45 -6.65
N ASP A 129 -11.27 -17.47 -6.57
CA ASP A 129 -10.98 -18.20 -5.33
C ASP A 129 -9.98 -17.43 -4.43
N ALA A 130 -9.32 -16.40 -4.98
CA ALA A 130 -8.60 -15.37 -4.22
C ALA A 130 -9.50 -14.22 -3.77
N GLY A 131 -10.81 -14.28 -3.99
CA GLY A 131 -11.78 -13.25 -3.63
C GLY A 131 -11.81 -12.04 -4.57
N ILE A 132 -11.16 -12.12 -5.73
CA ILE A 132 -11.14 -11.08 -6.77
C ILE A 132 -12.13 -11.47 -7.87
N LEU A 133 -13.21 -10.69 -7.99
CA LEU A 133 -14.33 -10.98 -8.87
C LEU A 133 -14.40 -9.99 -10.04
N GLU A 134 -15.15 -10.37 -11.06
CA GLU A 134 -15.44 -9.48 -12.19
C GLU A 134 -16.11 -8.18 -11.73
N GLY A 135 -15.63 -7.05 -12.26
CA GLY A 135 -16.13 -5.72 -11.90
C GLY A 135 -15.44 -5.08 -10.69
N ASP A 136 -14.69 -5.83 -9.90
CA ASP A 136 -13.89 -5.28 -8.80
C ASP A 136 -12.87 -4.24 -9.28
N LEU A 137 -12.50 -3.35 -8.39
CA LEU A 137 -11.35 -2.45 -8.55
C LEU A 137 -10.18 -3.00 -7.74
N LEU A 138 -9.21 -3.61 -8.42
CA LEU A 138 -7.99 -4.11 -7.81
C LEU A 138 -7.05 -2.94 -7.53
N ALA A 139 -6.73 -2.71 -6.27
CA ALA A 139 -5.74 -1.71 -5.88
C ALA A 139 -4.33 -2.28 -6.15
N VAL A 140 -3.54 -1.54 -6.90
CA VAL A 140 -2.24 -1.99 -7.39
C VAL A 140 -1.14 -1.02 -6.98
N HIS A 141 -0.10 -1.55 -6.35
CA HIS A 141 1.16 -0.85 -6.13
C HIS A 141 2.07 -1.07 -7.34
N ARG A 142 2.46 0.01 -7.99
CA ARG A 142 3.30 -0.04 -9.19
C ARG A 142 4.73 -0.43 -8.84
N THR A 143 5.16 -1.57 -9.35
CA THR A 143 6.52 -2.08 -9.19
C THR A 143 6.83 -3.08 -10.30
N GLN A 144 8.09 -3.18 -10.68
CA GLN A 144 8.57 -4.23 -11.59
C GLN A 144 9.04 -5.47 -10.83
N GLU A 145 9.17 -5.37 -9.51
CA GLU A 145 9.61 -6.45 -8.65
C GLU A 145 8.43 -7.13 -7.96
N ALA A 146 8.38 -8.46 -8.07
CA ALA A 146 7.41 -9.27 -7.36
C ALA A 146 8.03 -10.58 -6.88
N ARG A 147 7.50 -11.10 -5.77
CA ARG A 147 7.93 -12.36 -5.16
C ARG A 147 6.94 -13.47 -5.49
N SER A 148 7.43 -14.70 -5.59
CA SER A 148 6.54 -15.90 -5.71
C SER A 148 5.49 -15.89 -4.61
N GLY A 149 4.25 -16.16 -4.99
CA GLY A 149 3.08 -16.13 -4.11
C GLY A 149 2.29 -14.83 -4.15
N GLN A 150 2.84 -13.73 -4.64
CA GLN A 150 2.10 -12.48 -4.78
C GLN A 150 1.16 -12.52 -5.98
N ILE A 151 0.03 -11.82 -5.85
CA ILE A 151 -0.87 -11.56 -6.98
C ILE A 151 -0.32 -10.34 -7.71
N VAL A 152 -0.10 -10.49 -9.01
CA VAL A 152 0.53 -9.48 -9.86
C VAL A 152 -0.40 -9.05 -10.98
N VAL A 153 -0.23 -7.83 -11.42
CA VAL A 153 -0.65 -7.37 -12.75
C VAL A 153 0.55 -7.59 -13.66
N ALA A 154 0.41 -8.49 -14.59
CA ALA A 154 1.46 -8.92 -15.51
C ALA A 154 1.06 -8.60 -16.94
N ARG A 155 2.04 -8.18 -17.74
CA ARG A 155 1.91 -7.98 -19.18
C ARG A 155 2.70 -9.05 -19.90
N LEU A 156 2.04 -9.78 -20.78
CA LEU A 156 2.63 -10.77 -21.69
C LEU A 156 2.29 -10.36 -23.12
N GLY A 157 3.30 -9.91 -23.86
CA GLY A 157 3.05 -9.23 -25.14
C GLY A 157 2.14 -8.01 -24.95
N ASP A 158 1.01 -8.00 -25.64
CA ASP A 158 0.01 -6.92 -25.58
C ASP A 158 -1.07 -7.15 -24.52
N GLU A 159 -1.10 -8.30 -23.88
CA GLU A 159 -2.15 -8.65 -22.93
C GLU A 159 -1.74 -8.35 -21.50
N VAL A 160 -2.66 -7.74 -20.74
CA VAL A 160 -2.53 -7.50 -19.31
C VAL A 160 -3.44 -8.47 -18.55
N THR A 161 -2.88 -9.18 -17.59
CA THR A 161 -3.61 -10.18 -16.79
C THR A 161 -3.30 -10.06 -15.31
N VAL A 162 -4.21 -10.54 -14.46
CA VAL A 162 -4.03 -10.65 -13.02
C VAL A 162 -3.90 -12.13 -12.68
N LYS A 163 -2.78 -12.50 -12.06
CA LYS A 163 -2.46 -13.90 -11.72
C LYS A 163 -1.61 -13.96 -10.46
N ARG A 164 -1.54 -15.14 -9.85
CA ARG A 164 -0.55 -15.42 -8.82
C ARG A 164 0.78 -15.79 -9.46
N LEU A 165 1.82 -15.10 -9.09
CA LEU A 165 3.17 -15.33 -9.59
C LEU A 165 3.81 -16.54 -8.90
N ARG A 166 4.35 -17.48 -9.69
CA ARG A 166 5.30 -18.48 -9.25
C ARG A 166 6.56 -18.39 -10.11
N ARG A 167 7.70 -18.28 -9.48
CA ARG A 167 8.97 -18.14 -10.19
C ARG A 167 10.00 -19.16 -9.69
N ARG A 168 10.62 -19.87 -10.63
CA ARG A 168 11.75 -20.79 -10.38
C ARG A 168 12.84 -20.51 -11.41
N GLY A 169 13.82 -19.66 -11.06
CA GLY A 169 14.85 -19.23 -11.99
C GLY A 169 14.27 -18.44 -13.18
N HIS A 170 14.43 -18.99 -14.38
CA HIS A 170 13.90 -18.41 -15.63
C HIS A 170 12.47 -18.85 -15.95
N ALA A 171 11.97 -19.91 -15.31
CA ALA A 171 10.60 -20.36 -15.48
C ALA A 171 9.67 -19.54 -14.58
N VAL A 172 8.68 -18.92 -15.17
CA VAL A 172 7.59 -18.21 -14.49
C VAL A 172 6.28 -18.89 -14.83
N GLN A 173 5.46 -19.09 -13.82
CA GLN A 173 4.10 -19.55 -13.95
C GLN A 173 3.16 -18.49 -13.39
N LEU A 174 2.20 -18.09 -14.20
CA LEU A 174 1.13 -17.18 -13.82
C LEU A 174 -0.13 -18.01 -13.55
N GLU A 175 -0.36 -18.31 -12.27
CA GLU A 175 -1.44 -19.19 -11.82
C GLU A 175 -2.75 -18.41 -11.69
N ALA A 176 -3.83 -18.97 -12.19
CA ALA A 176 -5.18 -18.54 -11.88
C ALA A 176 -5.58 -19.07 -10.48
N GLU A 177 -6.39 -18.32 -9.77
CA GLU A 177 -7.10 -18.75 -8.57
C GLU A 177 -8.54 -19.14 -8.94
N ASN A 178 -8.64 -20.06 -9.90
CA ASN A 178 -9.87 -20.69 -10.38
C ASN A 178 -9.48 -21.91 -11.22
N PRO A 179 -9.90 -23.14 -10.85
CA PRO A 179 -9.51 -24.37 -11.53
C PRO A 179 -10.00 -24.48 -12.98
N GLU A 180 -10.94 -23.64 -13.39
CA GLU A 180 -11.41 -23.56 -14.78
C GLU A 180 -10.39 -22.92 -15.74
N PHE A 181 -9.31 -22.32 -15.20
CA PHE A 181 -8.28 -21.64 -15.97
C PHE A 181 -6.93 -22.32 -15.81
N SER A 182 -6.32 -22.67 -16.90
CA SER A 182 -4.97 -23.24 -16.90
C SER A 182 -3.92 -22.15 -16.56
N PRO A 183 -2.84 -22.51 -15.87
CA PRO A 183 -1.71 -21.61 -15.66
C PRO A 183 -1.07 -21.20 -17.00
N ILE A 184 -0.49 -20.01 -17.03
CA ILE A 184 0.30 -19.53 -18.16
C ILE A 184 1.77 -19.75 -17.82
N GLU A 185 2.45 -20.59 -18.61
CA GLU A 185 3.87 -20.87 -18.48
C GLU A 185 4.66 -19.87 -19.33
N VAL A 186 5.69 -19.25 -18.73
CA VAL A 186 6.55 -18.27 -19.39
C VAL A 186 8.02 -18.62 -19.17
N ASP A 187 8.77 -18.80 -20.24
CA ASP A 187 10.24 -18.91 -20.20
C ASP A 187 10.86 -17.55 -20.50
N LEU A 188 11.40 -16.88 -19.47
CA LEU A 188 12.00 -15.56 -19.57
C LEU A 188 13.23 -15.47 -20.50
N ARG A 189 13.73 -16.61 -21.02
CA ARG A 189 14.79 -16.66 -22.04
C ARG A 189 14.23 -16.47 -23.46
N ARG A 190 12.92 -16.68 -23.63
CA ARG A 190 12.26 -16.69 -24.95
C ARG A 190 11.14 -15.66 -25.06
N GLU A 191 10.54 -15.29 -23.91
CA GLU A 191 9.37 -14.43 -23.86
C GLU A 191 9.60 -13.27 -22.91
N THR A 192 9.02 -12.14 -23.23
CA THR A 192 9.07 -10.95 -22.38
C THR A 192 7.84 -10.90 -21.48
N LEU A 193 8.08 -10.97 -20.19
CA LEU A 193 7.08 -10.76 -19.15
C LEU A 193 7.42 -9.48 -18.41
N ALA A 194 6.50 -8.52 -18.36
CA ALA A 194 6.63 -7.33 -17.54
C ALA A 194 5.66 -7.40 -16.36
N ILE A 195 6.16 -7.08 -15.17
CA ILE A 195 5.32 -6.86 -14.00
C ILE A 195 4.97 -5.37 -13.97
N GLU A 196 3.68 -5.08 -14.02
CA GLU A 196 3.13 -3.72 -13.96
C GLU A 196 2.83 -3.28 -12.52
N GLY A 197 2.73 -4.25 -11.59
CA GLY A 197 2.53 -4.00 -10.18
C GLY A 197 2.06 -5.24 -9.41
N ILE A 198 1.94 -5.07 -8.09
CA ILE A 198 1.41 -6.07 -7.17
C ILE A 198 0.05 -5.64 -6.64
N ALA A 199 -0.85 -6.58 -6.47
CA ALA A 199 -2.16 -6.36 -5.85
C ALA A 199 -1.97 -6.10 -4.34
N VAL A 200 -2.58 -5.02 -3.84
CA VAL A 200 -2.49 -4.62 -2.43
C VAL A 200 -3.86 -4.55 -1.76
N GLY A 201 -4.94 -4.71 -2.51
CA GLY A 201 -6.30 -4.77 -2.00
C GLY A 201 -7.35 -4.76 -3.11
N VAL A 202 -8.61 -4.82 -2.70
CA VAL A 202 -9.77 -4.81 -3.60
C VAL A 202 -10.81 -3.82 -3.06
N ILE A 203 -11.38 -3.03 -3.96
CA ILE A 203 -12.57 -2.22 -3.68
C ILE A 203 -13.74 -2.82 -4.47
N ARG A 204 -14.81 -3.18 -3.77
CA ARG A 204 -16.03 -3.69 -4.38
C ARG A 204 -17.20 -2.80 -4.00
N ASN A 205 -17.86 -2.25 -4.99
CA ASN A 205 -19.14 -1.60 -4.79
C ASN A 205 -20.22 -2.68 -4.73
N GLY A 206 -20.76 -2.93 -3.55
CA GLY A 206 -21.97 -3.75 -3.42
C GLY A 206 -23.08 -3.08 -4.23
N LYS A 207 -23.69 -3.82 -5.14
CA LYS A 207 -25.02 -3.41 -5.64
C LYS A 207 -25.93 -3.47 -4.43
N SER A 208 -26.73 -2.44 -4.21
CA SER A 208 -27.80 -2.46 -3.19
C SER A 208 -28.61 -3.72 -3.37
N PHE A 209 -28.73 -4.51 -2.28
CA PHE A 209 -29.57 -5.70 -2.23
C PHE A 209 -31.02 -5.27 -2.12
#